data_ce0c01a229514f0a98f960bf0896318a
#
_entry.id   ce0c01a229514f0a98f960bf0896318a
#
_cell.length_a   1.000
_cell.length_b   1.000
_cell.length_c   1.000
_cell.angle_alpha   90.00
_cell.angle_beta   90.00
_cell.angle_gamma   90.00
#
_symmetry.space_group_name_H-M   'P 1'
#
loop_
_entity.id
_entity.type
_entity.pdbx_description
1 polymer ?
#
loop_
_entity_poly.entity_id
_entity_poly.type
_entity_poly.pdbx_seq_one_letter_code
_entity_poly.pdbx_strand_id
1 'polypeptide(L)'
;MVSAENRCRLLGGMRLMRDEEYILKSAVNRWGINMQKIICMEECGELIQALAKSMRPSREDNFQTRAFDLGNIAEEIADVELCLAQMKIAMPDIVADIEQIKTEKLDRLKSRILKSVGGNESDER
;
A
#
# COMPACT_ATOMS: atom_id res chain seq x y z
N MET A 1 -13.22 -11.05 -38.11
CA MET A 1 -13.44 -11.41 -36.68
C MET A 1 -12.09 -11.46 -35.98
N VAL A 2 -11.84 -10.54 -35.10
CA VAL A 2 -10.64 -10.57 -34.26
C VAL A 2 -10.89 -11.60 -33.16
N SER A 3 -10.01 -12.61 -33.02
CA SER A 3 -10.16 -13.66 -32.01
C SER A 3 -10.19 -13.05 -30.60
N ALA A 4 -10.81 -13.73 -29.64
CA ALA A 4 -10.89 -13.30 -28.25
C ALA A 4 -9.49 -13.02 -27.65
N GLU A 5 -8.47 -13.76 -28.10
CA GLU A 5 -7.07 -13.60 -27.72
C GLU A 5 -6.44 -12.30 -28.22
N ASN A 6 -6.77 -11.86 -29.43
CA ASN A 6 -6.26 -10.60 -29.99
C ASN A 6 -6.94 -9.36 -29.38
N ARG A 7 -8.19 -9.45 -28.95
CA ARG A 7 -8.84 -8.42 -28.16
C ARG A 7 -8.21 -8.27 -26.77
N CYS A 8 -7.70 -9.36 -26.21
CA CYS A 8 -7.01 -9.38 -24.93
C CYS A 8 -5.66 -8.61 -24.99
N ARG A 9 -4.93 -8.68 -26.13
CA ARG A 9 -3.64 -7.99 -26.32
C ARG A 9 -3.78 -6.48 -26.53
N LEU A 10 -4.80 -6.04 -27.26
CA LEU A 10 -5.03 -4.61 -27.56
C LEU A 10 -5.61 -3.80 -26.38
N LEU A 11 -6.23 -4.48 -25.41
CA LEU A 11 -6.85 -3.88 -24.24
C LEU A 11 -6.14 -4.28 -22.93
N GLY A 12 -4.95 -4.85 -22.99
CA GLY A 12 -4.27 -5.52 -21.88
C GLY A 12 -4.19 -4.70 -20.60
N GLY A 13 -3.80 -3.43 -20.68
CA GLY A 13 -3.74 -2.55 -19.51
C GLY A 13 -5.10 -2.18 -18.93
N MET A 14 -6.08 -1.83 -19.78
CA MET A 14 -7.44 -1.46 -19.33
C MET A 14 -8.26 -2.67 -18.86
N ARG A 15 -7.96 -3.87 -19.35
CA ARG A 15 -8.64 -5.10 -18.94
C ARG A 15 -8.11 -5.59 -17.59
N LEU A 16 -6.80 -5.53 -17.37
CA LEU A 16 -6.18 -5.86 -16.08
C LEU A 16 -6.70 -4.96 -14.95
N MET A 17 -6.81 -3.65 -15.19
CA MET A 17 -7.37 -2.72 -14.20
C MET A 17 -8.85 -2.99 -13.91
N ARG A 18 -9.65 -3.38 -14.91
CA ARG A 18 -11.05 -3.74 -14.70
C ARG A 18 -11.22 -5.09 -14.00
N ASP A 19 -10.34 -6.03 -14.27
CA ASP A 19 -10.36 -7.33 -13.61
C ASP A 19 -9.98 -7.22 -12.14
N GLU A 20 -8.99 -6.40 -11.80
CA GLU A 20 -8.60 -6.10 -10.43
C GLU A 20 -9.74 -5.43 -9.66
N GLU A 21 -10.30 -4.36 -10.18
CA GLU A 21 -11.44 -3.67 -9.57
C GLU A 21 -12.64 -4.62 -9.40
N TYR A 22 -12.93 -5.43 -10.40
CA TYR A 22 -14.00 -6.42 -10.34
C TYR A 22 -13.77 -7.46 -9.24
N ILE A 23 -12.55 -7.98 -9.11
CA ILE A 23 -12.17 -8.96 -8.08
C ILE A 23 -12.34 -8.35 -6.69
N LEU A 24 -11.79 -7.17 -6.46
CA LEU A 24 -11.87 -6.47 -5.18
C LEU A 24 -13.32 -6.13 -4.79
N LYS A 25 -14.10 -5.64 -5.75
CA LYS A 25 -15.51 -5.33 -5.56
C LYS A 25 -16.33 -6.58 -5.27
N SER A 26 -16.03 -7.69 -5.93
CA SER A 26 -16.67 -8.98 -5.67
C SER A 26 -16.38 -9.48 -4.25
N ALA A 27 -15.16 -9.30 -3.74
CA ALA A 27 -14.79 -9.64 -2.37
C ALA A 27 -15.58 -8.79 -1.35
N VAL A 28 -15.67 -7.48 -1.55
CA VAL A 28 -16.46 -6.58 -0.72
C VAL A 28 -17.93 -6.99 -0.70
N ASN A 29 -18.50 -7.29 -1.86
CA ASN A 29 -19.90 -7.72 -1.98
C ASN A 29 -20.14 -9.09 -1.34
N ARG A 30 -19.16 -9.99 -1.42
CA ARG A 30 -19.29 -11.37 -0.90
C ARG A 30 -19.27 -11.41 0.62
N TRP A 31 -18.36 -10.68 1.25
CA TRP A 31 -18.10 -10.79 2.69
C TRP A 31 -18.54 -9.57 3.50
N GLY A 32 -18.83 -8.47 2.84
CA GLY A 32 -19.31 -7.24 3.46
C GLY A 32 -18.22 -6.36 4.07
N ILE A 33 -18.56 -5.11 4.30
CA ILE A 33 -17.63 -4.07 4.76
C ILE A 33 -17.01 -4.38 6.12
N ASN A 34 -17.77 -4.93 7.06
CA ASN A 34 -17.24 -5.21 8.40
C ASN A 34 -16.17 -6.31 8.37
N MET A 35 -16.37 -7.36 7.59
CA MET A 35 -15.36 -8.39 7.41
C MET A 35 -14.11 -7.83 6.74
N GLN A 36 -14.27 -6.98 5.73
CA GLN A 36 -13.14 -6.31 5.06
C GLN A 36 -12.35 -5.40 6.01
N LYS A 37 -13.02 -4.72 6.92
CA LYS A 37 -12.35 -3.93 7.98
C LYS A 37 -11.54 -4.82 8.91
N ILE A 38 -12.07 -5.97 9.32
CA ILE A 38 -11.36 -6.93 10.19
C ILE A 38 -10.11 -7.45 9.48
N ILE A 39 -10.23 -7.88 8.23
CA ILE A 39 -9.09 -8.35 7.43
C ILE A 39 -8.05 -7.23 7.28
N CYS A 40 -8.46 -6.01 6.98
CA CYS A 40 -7.55 -4.87 6.87
C CYS A 40 -6.78 -4.62 8.18
N MET A 41 -7.42 -4.76 9.33
CA MET A 41 -6.77 -4.65 10.64
C MET A 41 -5.74 -5.78 10.85
N GLU A 42 -6.05 -7.01 10.46
CA GLU A 42 -5.14 -8.15 10.53
C GLU A 42 -3.91 -7.93 9.65
N GLU A 43 -4.08 -7.55 8.39
CA GLU A 43 -2.98 -7.31 7.46
C GLU A 43 -2.09 -6.14 7.90
N CYS A 44 -2.67 -5.07 8.44
CA CYS A 44 -1.90 -3.98 9.05
C CYS A 44 -1.07 -4.49 10.25
N GLY A 45 -1.62 -5.39 11.06
CA GLY A 45 -0.92 -6.02 12.17
C GLY A 45 0.25 -6.90 11.70
N GLU A 46 0.07 -7.66 10.65
CA GLU A 46 1.12 -8.50 10.06
C GLU A 46 2.25 -7.66 9.45
N LEU A 47 1.92 -6.55 8.81
CA LEU A 47 2.94 -5.58 8.34
C LEU A 47 3.75 -5.00 9.50
N ILE A 48 3.10 -4.62 10.59
CA ILE A 48 3.79 -4.14 11.81
C ILE A 48 4.75 -5.21 12.33
N GLN A 49 4.33 -6.46 12.38
CA GLN A 49 5.18 -7.57 12.82
C GLN A 49 6.37 -7.80 11.90
N ALA A 50 6.17 -7.78 10.59
CA ALA A 50 7.25 -7.95 9.61
C ALA A 50 8.31 -6.85 9.73
N LEU A 51 7.87 -5.60 9.85
CA LEU A 51 8.77 -4.45 10.07
C LEU A 51 9.52 -4.57 11.41
N ALA A 52 8.84 -4.90 12.50
CA ALA A 52 9.45 -5.07 13.81
C ALA A 52 10.49 -6.20 13.83
N LYS A 53 10.21 -7.32 13.19
CA LYS A 53 11.16 -8.44 13.06
C LYS A 53 12.41 -8.03 12.31
N SER A 54 12.31 -7.26 11.24
CA SER A 54 13.45 -6.78 10.46
C SER A 54 14.39 -5.86 11.24
N MET A 55 13.91 -5.25 12.31
CA MET A 55 14.66 -4.29 13.13
C MET A 55 15.23 -4.89 14.44
N ARG A 56 15.03 -6.18 14.70
CA ARG A 56 15.49 -6.80 15.95
C ARG A 56 17.01 -6.84 16.04
N PRO A 57 17.63 -6.30 17.12
CA PRO A 57 19.09 -6.30 17.29
C PRO A 57 19.71 -7.70 17.42
N SER A 58 18.93 -8.68 17.90
CA SER A 58 19.37 -10.07 18.07
C SER A 58 19.37 -10.88 16.78
N ARG A 59 18.88 -10.30 15.70
CA ARG A 59 18.78 -10.99 14.41
C ARG A 59 20.12 -10.93 13.69
N GLU A 60 20.55 -12.06 13.15
CA GLU A 60 21.78 -12.11 12.34
C GLU A 60 21.67 -11.17 11.13
N ASP A 61 22.67 -10.27 11.00
CA ASP A 61 22.75 -9.36 9.86
C ASP A 61 23.55 -9.99 8.73
N ASN A 62 22.89 -10.88 7.98
CA ASN A 62 23.46 -11.49 6.79
C ASN A 62 22.52 -11.34 5.59
N PHE A 63 23.04 -11.68 4.39
CA PHE A 63 22.31 -11.52 3.15
C PHE A 63 20.99 -12.32 3.13
N GLN A 64 20.99 -13.54 3.62
CA GLN A 64 19.82 -14.42 3.62
C GLN A 64 18.72 -13.89 4.52
N THR A 65 19.08 -13.43 5.72
CA THR A 65 18.14 -12.83 6.67
C THR A 65 17.53 -11.55 6.10
N ARG A 66 18.33 -10.69 5.49
CA ARG A 66 17.83 -9.47 4.83
C ARG A 66 16.89 -9.77 3.68
N ALA A 67 17.25 -10.73 2.82
CA ALA A 67 16.39 -11.14 1.71
C ALA A 67 15.06 -11.72 2.18
N PHE A 68 15.09 -12.53 3.24
CA PHE A 68 13.88 -13.08 3.86
C PHE A 68 12.98 -11.99 4.45
N ASP A 69 13.56 -11.05 5.18
CA ASP A 69 12.81 -9.93 5.78
C ASP A 69 12.18 -9.04 4.71
N LEU A 70 12.91 -8.71 3.64
CA LEU A 70 12.38 -7.93 2.54
C LEU A 70 11.24 -8.65 1.81
N GLY A 71 11.35 -9.98 1.64
CA GLY A 71 10.27 -10.80 1.08
C GLY A 71 9.00 -10.75 1.90
N ASN A 72 9.11 -10.91 3.21
CA ASN A 72 7.97 -10.80 4.12
C ASN A 72 7.35 -9.39 4.11
N ILE A 73 8.17 -8.36 4.18
CA ILE A 73 7.68 -6.97 4.13
C ILE A 73 6.95 -6.71 2.81
N ALA A 74 7.47 -7.19 1.69
CA ALA A 74 6.84 -7.02 0.39
C ALA A 74 5.48 -7.70 0.32
N GLU A 75 5.35 -8.92 0.87
CA GLU A 75 4.09 -9.65 0.96
C GLU A 75 3.05 -8.86 1.78
N GLU A 76 3.42 -8.43 2.97
CA GLU A 76 2.51 -7.68 3.85
C GLU A 76 2.13 -6.30 3.30
N ILE A 77 3.03 -5.63 2.60
CA ILE A 77 2.69 -4.38 1.90
C ILE A 77 1.66 -4.64 0.81
N ALA A 78 1.83 -5.71 0.02
CA ALA A 78 0.87 -6.06 -1.02
C ALA A 78 -0.52 -6.35 -0.44
N ASP A 79 -0.59 -7.10 0.65
CA ASP A 79 -1.85 -7.42 1.34
C ASP A 79 -2.53 -6.16 1.89
N VAL A 80 -1.78 -5.27 2.53
CA VAL A 80 -2.30 -3.97 3.02
C VAL A 80 -2.79 -3.10 1.87
N GLU A 81 -2.05 -3.01 0.77
CA GLU A 81 -2.47 -2.21 -0.39
C GLU A 81 -3.79 -2.72 -0.98
N LEU A 82 -3.96 -4.04 -1.10
CA LEU A 82 -5.22 -4.65 -1.56
C LEU A 82 -6.36 -4.38 -0.59
N CYS A 83 -6.12 -4.51 0.71
CA CYS A 83 -7.13 -4.20 1.73
C CYS A 83 -7.54 -2.73 1.74
N LEU A 84 -6.60 -1.80 1.57
CA LEU A 84 -6.89 -0.37 1.46
C LEU A 84 -7.70 -0.06 0.19
N ALA A 85 -7.40 -0.70 -0.93
CA ALA A 85 -8.20 -0.59 -2.15
C ALA A 85 -9.64 -1.08 -1.92
N GLN A 86 -9.83 -2.18 -1.21
CA GLN A 86 -11.16 -2.69 -0.83
C GLN A 86 -11.91 -1.73 0.10
N MET A 87 -11.22 -1.07 1.04
CA MET A 87 -11.83 -0.05 1.90
C MET A 87 -12.36 1.14 1.09
N LYS A 88 -11.61 1.59 0.08
CA LYS A 88 -12.05 2.67 -0.81
C LYS A 88 -13.27 2.28 -1.65
N ILE A 89 -13.35 1.03 -2.08
CA ILE A 89 -14.51 0.50 -2.80
C ILE A 89 -15.72 0.41 -1.87
N ALA A 90 -15.52 -0.06 -0.64
CA ALA A 90 -16.58 -0.23 0.35
C ALA A 90 -17.12 1.09 0.90
N MET A 91 -16.28 2.12 0.91
CA MET A 91 -16.59 3.46 1.45
C MET A 91 -16.23 4.55 0.42
N PRO A 92 -16.92 4.63 -0.71
CA PRO A 92 -16.56 5.57 -1.78
C PRO A 92 -16.62 7.03 -1.36
N ASP A 93 -17.42 7.37 -0.36
CA ASP A 93 -17.59 8.75 0.13
C ASP A 93 -16.32 9.34 0.75
N ILE A 94 -15.39 8.51 1.22
CA ILE A 94 -14.14 8.99 1.84
C ILE A 94 -12.99 9.17 0.85
N VAL A 95 -13.14 8.75 -0.41
CA VAL A 95 -12.03 8.74 -1.39
C VAL A 95 -11.51 10.15 -1.68
N ALA A 96 -12.40 11.12 -1.88
CA ALA A 96 -12.02 12.53 -2.10
C ALA A 96 -11.30 13.11 -0.89
N ASP A 97 -11.78 12.83 0.32
CA ASP A 97 -11.17 13.27 1.57
C ASP A 97 -9.77 12.67 1.76
N ILE A 98 -9.59 11.39 1.42
CA ILE A 98 -8.27 10.73 1.47
C ILE A 98 -7.28 11.46 0.57
N GLU A 99 -7.63 11.78 -0.66
CA GLU A 99 -6.75 12.46 -1.61
C GLU A 99 -6.40 13.88 -1.15
N GLN A 100 -7.36 14.62 -0.62
CA GLN A 100 -7.12 15.95 -0.05
C GLN A 100 -6.17 15.87 1.15
N ILE A 101 -6.42 14.98 2.09
CA ILE A 101 -5.60 14.79 3.28
C ILE A 101 -4.17 14.38 2.90
N LYS A 102 -4.01 13.50 1.92
CA LYS A 102 -2.68 13.12 1.40
C LYS A 102 -1.91 14.32 0.87
N THR A 103 -2.56 15.16 0.09
CA THR A 103 -1.95 16.39 -0.46
C THR A 103 -1.47 17.31 0.67
N GLU A 104 -2.31 17.58 1.66
CA GLU A 104 -1.97 18.42 2.81
C GLU A 104 -0.81 17.84 3.65
N LYS A 105 -0.79 16.51 3.81
CA LYS A 105 0.29 15.82 4.53
C LYS A 105 1.62 15.89 3.77
N LEU A 106 1.59 15.75 2.45
CA LEU A 106 2.78 15.87 1.60
C LEU A 106 3.34 17.30 1.64
N ASP A 107 2.51 18.32 1.62
CA ASP A 107 2.95 19.72 1.75
C ASP A 107 3.63 19.97 3.11
N ARG A 108 3.07 19.44 4.19
CA ARG A 108 3.69 19.51 5.53
C ARG A 108 5.02 18.77 5.58
N LEU A 109 5.11 17.59 4.99
CA LEU A 109 6.36 16.82 4.92
C LEU A 109 7.44 17.58 4.14
N LYS A 110 7.09 18.15 2.98
CA LYS A 110 7.97 19.01 2.18
C LYS A 110 8.51 20.17 3.02
N SER A 111 7.66 20.87 3.76
CA SER A 111 8.05 21.97 4.63
C SER A 111 9.04 21.53 5.74
N ARG A 112 8.83 20.35 6.34
CA ARG A 112 9.74 19.79 7.35
C ARG A 112 11.11 19.47 6.76
N ILE A 113 11.16 18.88 5.57
CA ILE A 113 12.40 18.55 4.87
C ILE A 113 13.19 19.83 4.58
N LEU A 114 12.55 20.86 4.05
CA LEU A 114 13.20 22.13 3.76
C LEU A 114 13.76 22.82 5.01
N LYS A 115 13.03 22.76 6.12
CA LYS A 115 13.51 23.30 7.40
C LYS A 115 14.71 22.53 7.96
N SER A 116 14.74 21.20 7.81
CA SER A 116 15.84 20.36 8.28
C SER A 116 17.14 20.63 7.52
N VAL A 117 17.05 20.94 6.22
CA VAL A 117 18.21 21.28 5.38
C VAL A 117 18.72 22.70 5.69
N GLY A 118 17.83 23.67 5.95
CA GLY A 118 18.21 25.05 6.30
C GLY A 118 18.79 25.21 7.70
N GLY A 119 18.53 24.26 8.61
CA GLY A 119 19.08 24.27 9.99
C GLY A 119 20.55 23.87 10.10
N ASN A 120 21.11 23.19 9.09
CA ASN A 120 22.52 22.78 9.08
C ASN A 120 23.49 23.88 8.59
N GLU A 121 22.99 24.96 7.99
CA GLU A 121 23.85 26.07 7.53
C GLU A 121 24.16 27.12 8.60
N SER A 122 23.51 27.05 9.77
CA SER A 122 23.70 28.05 10.83
C SER A 122 24.68 27.66 11.94
N ASP A 123 25.22 26.42 11.93
CA ASP A 123 26.14 25.92 12.98
C ASP A 123 27.62 25.88 12.56
N GLU A 124 27.96 26.35 11.37
CA GLU A 124 29.34 26.49 10.89
C GLU A 124 29.80 27.95 10.81
N ARG A 125 29.57 28.74 11.88
CA ARG A 125 30.23 30.03 12.04
C ARG A 125 30.79 30.25 13.43
#